data_d7ca8ab11e1726b41767f413dc30379f
#
_entry.id   d7ca8ab11e1726b41767f413dc30379f
#
_cell.length_a   1.000
_cell.length_b   1.000
_cell.length_c   1.000
_cell.angle_alpha   90.00
_cell.angle_beta   90.00
_cell.angle_gamma   90.00
#
_symmetry.space_group_name_H-M   'P 1'
#
loop_
_entity.id
_entity.type
_entity.pdbx_description
1 polymer ?
#
loop_
_entity_poly.entity_id
_entity_poly.type
_entity_poly.pdbx_seq_one_letter_code
_entity_poly.pdbx_strand_id
1 'polypeptide(L)'
;GGVFVPLLIIRWAGYKPDTKHSISMMVAAFSGVFIWTLLGFDGADGVFPSVPGMGAAFITHFAMNYVRTPKVAPLGRFKLPQKNQYGAMAAAILIPFGAVEAIYMVGAPESTEGIGGIGNYSISGEISYEILGNNTEYVNDGETIILDLNTNNIEWTGENRNVVGVRVVLTYSEDETSNGVGCAAPGASQPDPDTITGTITHGDFNGTESGENQGQGSASHEVLVEWYNSSLYLSGNASGMSEAEIESELDAMGEGLGAYTLEINVEAESGNAPACNHTDNGEEVEYLVEVVLLDYVITPV
;
A
#
# COMPACT_ATOMS: atom_id res chain seq x y z
N GLY A 1 -24.76 -4.18 16.28
CA GLY A 1 -25.34 -4.09 17.64
C GLY A 1 -26.04 -2.76 17.87
N GLY A 2 -25.39 -1.61 17.66
CA GLY A 2 -25.85 -0.27 18.05
C GLY A 2 -27.22 0.20 17.53
N VAL A 3 -27.72 -0.37 16.45
CA VAL A 3 -29.00 0.02 15.83
C VAL A 3 -30.20 -0.68 16.50
N PHE A 4 -30.06 -1.94 16.88
CA PHE A 4 -31.19 -2.75 17.39
C PHE A 4 -31.29 -2.77 18.91
N VAL A 5 -30.18 -2.61 19.62
CA VAL A 5 -30.12 -2.65 21.08
C VAL A 5 -31.04 -1.61 21.73
N PRO A 6 -31.08 -0.34 21.28
CA PRO A 6 -32.01 0.65 21.84
C PRO A 6 -33.48 0.25 21.73
N LEU A 7 -33.89 -0.35 20.61
CA LEU A 7 -35.26 -0.82 20.41
C LEU A 7 -35.61 -1.96 21.36
N LEU A 8 -34.69 -2.88 21.60
CA LEU A 8 -34.86 -3.97 22.53
C LEU A 8 -34.99 -3.46 23.97
N ILE A 9 -34.13 -2.53 24.38
CA ILE A 9 -34.16 -1.90 25.72
C ILE A 9 -35.49 -1.19 25.96
N ILE A 10 -35.93 -0.36 25.00
CA ILE A 10 -37.17 0.39 25.09
C ILE A 10 -38.38 -0.57 25.16
N ARG A 11 -38.36 -1.63 24.38
CA ARG A 11 -39.42 -2.65 24.40
C ARG A 11 -39.41 -3.43 25.71
N TRP A 12 -38.25 -3.75 26.23
CA TRP A 12 -38.07 -4.40 27.53
C TRP A 12 -38.50 -3.49 28.69
N ALA A 13 -38.26 -2.18 28.58
CA ALA A 13 -38.77 -1.17 29.52
C ALA A 13 -40.30 -0.95 29.45
N GLY A 14 -41.03 -1.71 28.63
CA GLY A 14 -42.49 -1.71 28.57
C GLY A 14 -43.09 -0.74 27.55
N TYR A 15 -42.27 -0.12 26.70
CA TYR A 15 -42.77 0.74 25.62
C TYR A 15 -43.09 -0.08 24.36
N LYS A 16 -44.15 0.31 23.63
CA LYS A 16 -44.47 -0.23 22.31
C LYS A 16 -44.34 0.89 21.28
N PRO A 17 -43.12 1.14 20.78
CA PRO A 17 -42.96 2.12 19.71
C PRO A 17 -43.71 1.66 18.45
N ASP A 18 -44.44 2.58 17.81
CA ASP A 18 -45.05 2.31 16.52
C ASP A 18 -43.96 2.15 15.43
N THR A 19 -44.36 1.70 14.25
CA THR A 19 -43.43 1.48 13.14
C THR A 19 -42.64 2.75 12.76
N LYS A 20 -43.31 3.91 12.78
CA LYS A 20 -42.66 5.19 12.45
C LYS A 20 -41.62 5.59 13.49
N HIS A 21 -41.96 5.39 14.76
CA HIS A 21 -41.04 5.64 15.87
C HIS A 21 -39.82 4.73 15.80
N SER A 22 -40.06 3.42 15.59
CA SER A 22 -38.99 2.43 15.45
C SER A 22 -38.05 2.75 14.29
N ILE A 23 -38.61 3.07 13.11
CA ILE A 23 -37.82 3.46 11.93
C ILE A 23 -37.02 4.74 12.22
N SER A 24 -37.62 5.76 12.84
CA SER A 24 -36.91 7.01 13.16
C SER A 24 -35.73 6.76 14.10
N MET A 25 -35.88 5.88 15.08
CA MET A 25 -34.78 5.51 15.98
C MET A 25 -33.65 4.75 15.25
N MET A 26 -34.04 3.83 14.36
CA MET A 26 -33.06 3.09 13.56
C MET A 26 -32.27 4.00 12.63
N VAL A 27 -32.96 4.92 11.94
CA VAL A 27 -32.32 5.92 11.08
C VAL A 27 -31.38 6.82 11.87
N ALA A 28 -31.83 7.29 13.05
CA ALA A 28 -30.98 8.12 13.92
C ALA A 28 -29.76 7.38 14.43
N ALA A 29 -29.91 6.10 14.82
CA ALA A 29 -28.80 5.26 15.24
C ALA A 29 -27.78 5.07 14.12
N PHE A 30 -28.27 4.74 12.91
CA PHE A 30 -27.41 4.56 11.73
C PHE A 30 -26.67 5.85 11.36
N SER A 31 -27.40 6.99 11.36
CA SER A 31 -26.79 8.30 11.10
C SER A 31 -25.77 8.67 12.16
N GLY A 32 -26.01 8.34 13.44
CA GLY A 32 -25.07 8.60 14.51
C GLY A 32 -23.77 7.81 14.37
N VAL A 33 -23.86 6.52 14.03
CA VAL A 33 -22.69 5.69 13.70
C VAL A 33 -21.95 6.28 12.50
N PHE A 34 -22.64 6.51 11.40
CA PHE A 34 -22.04 6.99 10.15
C PHE A 34 -21.35 8.35 10.30
N ILE A 35 -21.99 9.31 10.98
CA ILE A 35 -21.38 10.64 11.23
C ILE A 35 -20.15 10.50 12.13
N TRP A 36 -20.19 9.62 13.12
CA TRP A 36 -19.07 9.40 14.04
C TRP A 36 -17.84 8.87 13.30
N THR A 37 -18.05 7.83 12.45
CA THR A 37 -17.01 7.27 11.60
C THR A 37 -16.50 8.29 10.57
N LEU A 38 -17.40 9.05 9.93
CA LEU A 38 -17.01 10.08 8.96
C LEU A 38 -16.14 11.19 9.58
N LEU A 39 -16.33 11.48 10.86
CA LEU A 39 -15.55 12.48 11.60
C LEU A 39 -14.23 11.93 12.16
N GLY A 40 -13.93 10.65 11.94
CA GLY A 40 -12.71 10.01 12.40
C GLY A 40 -12.63 9.83 13.92
N PHE A 41 -13.77 9.79 14.62
CA PHE A 41 -13.80 9.61 16.08
C PHE A 41 -13.85 8.14 16.51
N ASP A 42 -13.67 7.22 15.58
CA ASP A 42 -13.67 5.76 15.75
C ASP A 42 -12.26 5.14 15.78
N GLY A 43 -11.21 5.98 15.81
CA GLY A 43 -9.82 5.53 15.94
C GLY A 43 -9.53 4.79 17.25
N ALA A 44 -8.31 4.31 17.41
CA ALA A 44 -7.88 3.50 18.56
C ALA A 44 -8.14 4.14 19.93
N ASP A 45 -8.07 5.48 20.00
CA ASP A 45 -8.38 6.28 21.19
C ASP A 45 -9.82 6.83 21.18
N GLY A 46 -10.64 6.44 20.20
CA GLY A 46 -11.98 6.93 19.97
C GLY A 46 -13.06 6.11 20.67
N VAL A 47 -14.26 6.69 20.76
CA VAL A 47 -15.44 5.99 21.29
C VAL A 47 -16.00 5.05 20.24
N PHE A 48 -16.22 3.79 20.61
CA PHE A 48 -16.74 2.77 19.71
C PHE A 48 -18.01 3.24 18.98
N PRO A 49 -18.11 3.17 17.64
CA PRO A 49 -19.16 3.81 16.85
C PRO A 49 -20.60 3.45 17.23
N SER A 50 -20.83 2.30 17.86
CA SER A 50 -22.17 1.92 18.32
C SER A 50 -22.67 2.78 19.49
N VAL A 51 -21.80 3.42 20.27
CA VAL A 51 -22.18 4.26 21.42
C VAL A 51 -22.89 5.53 20.96
N PRO A 52 -22.31 6.39 20.09
CA PRO A 52 -23.01 7.54 19.55
C PRO A 52 -24.28 7.15 18.77
N GLY A 53 -24.27 6.01 18.06
CA GLY A 53 -25.46 5.49 17.41
C GLY A 53 -26.60 5.17 18.38
N MET A 54 -26.29 4.49 19.49
CA MET A 54 -27.26 4.24 20.54
C MET A 54 -27.74 5.51 21.21
N GLY A 55 -26.84 6.46 21.49
CA GLY A 55 -27.17 7.79 22.01
C GLY A 55 -28.17 8.51 21.12
N ALA A 56 -27.94 8.57 19.83
CA ALA A 56 -28.82 9.17 18.84
C ALA A 56 -30.22 8.52 18.82
N ALA A 57 -30.28 7.18 18.93
CA ALA A 57 -31.55 6.47 19.00
C ALA A 57 -32.35 6.80 20.26
N PHE A 58 -31.71 6.85 21.43
CA PHE A 58 -32.35 7.24 22.69
C PHE A 58 -32.82 8.69 22.68
N ILE A 59 -31.98 9.62 22.21
CA ILE A 59 -32.37 11.02 22.05
C ILE A 59 -33.62 11.13 21.16
N THR A 60 -33.65 10.40 20.04
CA THR A 60 -34.81 10.37 19.14
C THR A 60 -36.04 9.80 19.83
N HIS A 61 -35.88 8.74 20.62
CA HIS A 61 -36.99 8.18 21.39
C HIS A 61 -37.59 9.21 22.36
N PHE A 62 -36.76 9.86 23.15
CA PHE A 62 -37.22 10.86 24.13
C PHE A 62 -37.82 12.10 23.42
N ALA A 63 -37.23 12.59 22.36
CA ALA A 63 -37.75 13.70 21.57
C ALA A 63 -39.12 13.38 20.98
N MET A 64 -39.30 12.22 20.39
CA MET A 64 -40.59 11.79 19.84
C MET A 64 -41.66 11.58 20.92
N ASN A 65 -41.28 11.09 22.09
CA ASN A 65 -42.20 10.97 23.24
C ASN A 65 -42.57 12.33 23.81
N TYR A 66 -41.66 13.30 23.78
CA TYR A 66 -41.92 14.66 24.28
C TYR A 66 -42.86 15.43 23.33
N VAL A 67 -42.66 15.29 22.01
CA VAL A 67 -43.44 16.02 20.98
C VAL A 67 -44.81 15.38 20.75
N ARG A 68 -44.91 14.04 20.86
CA ARG A 68 -46.18 13.33 20.77
C ARG A 68 -46.78 13.21 22.17
N THR A 69 -47.80 13.99 22.48
CA THR A 69 -48.59 13.79 23.71
C THR A 69 -48.96 12.31 23.87
N PRO A 70 -48.76 11.74 25.08
CA PRO A 70 -48.60 10.33 25.30
C PRO A 70 -49.89 9.54 24.93
N LYS A 71 -49.88 8.88 23.78
CA LYS A 71 -50.84 7.82 23.43
C LYS A 71 -50.17 6.43 23.44
N VAL A 72 -49.10 6.27 24.16
CA VAL A 72 -48.52 4.95 24.38
C VAL A 72 -49.08 4.47 25.71
N ALA A 73 -50.13 3.67 25.66
CA ALA A 73 -50.61 3.00 26.84
C ALA A 73 -49.50 2.11 27.41
N PRO A 74 -49.07 2.27 28.65
CA PRO A 74 -48.14 1.34 29.26
C PRO A 74 -48.78 -0.06 29.24
N LEU A 75 -48.04 -1.09 28.84
CA LEU A 75 -48.44 -2.50 29.02
C LEU A 75 -48.71 -2.65 30.50
N GLY A 76 -50.01 -2.87 30.84
CA GLY A 76 -50.49 -2.88 32.21
C GLY A 76 -49.62 -3.75 33.14
N ARG A 77 -49.08 -3.09 34.09
CA ARG A 77 -48.44 -3.39 35.39
C ARG A 77 -47.20 -2.62 35.71
N PHE A 78 -46.61 -1.85 34.77
CA PHE A 78 -45.56 -0.91 35.12
C PHE A 78 -46.21 0.45 35.49
N LYS A 79 -46.34 0.74 36.77
CA LYS A 79 -46.54 2.13 37.18
C LYS A 79 -45.32 2.93 36.70
N LEU A 80 -45.58 4.07 36.02
CA LEU A 80 -44.48 4.99 35.65
C LEU A 80 -43.59 5.22 36.88
N PRO A 81 -42.29 5.07 36.75
CA PRO A 81 -41.39 5.23 37.87
C PRO A 81 -41.56 6.62 38.45
N GLN A 82 -41.69 6.72 39.77
CA GLN A 82 -41.65 7.99 40.45
C GLN A 82 -40.33 8.70 40.11
N LYS A 83 -40.32 10.04 40.24
CA LYS A 83 -39.20 10.90 39.84
C LYS A 83 -37.80 10.37 40.23
N ASN A 84 -37.70 9.62 41.33
CA ASN A 84 -36.47 8.98 41.80
C ASN A 84 -36.07 7.70 41.05
N GLN A 85 -36.96 7.10 40.25
CA GLN A 85 -36.69 5.89 39.50
C GLN A 85 -36.12 6.21 38.09
N TYR A 86 -36.30 7.42 37.57
CA TYR A 86 -35.63 7.85 36.34
C TYR A 86 -34.11 7.93 36.56
N GLY A 87 -33.65 8.38 37.73
CA GLY A 87 -32.22 8.34 38.07
C GLY A 87 -31.67 6.90 38.15
N ALA A 88 -32.44 5.98 38.75
CA ALA A 88 -32.03 4.57 38.79
C ALA A 88 -32.02 3.91 37.42
N MET A 89 -33.00 4.23 36.54
CA MET A 89 -33.00 3.74 35.14
C MET A 89 -31.86 4.36 34.34
N ALA A 90 -31.58 5.64 34.47
CA ALA A 90 -30.44 6.27 33.81
C ALA A 90 -29.11 5.65 34.30
N ALA A 91 -28.98 5.44 35.61
CA ALA A 91 -27.81 4.78 36.19
C ALA A 91 -27.68 3.31 35.73
N ALA A 92 -28.79 2.56 35.64
CA ALA A 92 -28.79 1.18 35.15
C ALA A 92 -28.44 1.06 33.64
N ILE A 93 -28.59 2.16 32.90
CA ILE A 93 -28.16 2.23 31.48
C ILE A 93 -26.71 2.73 31.39
N LEU A 94 -26.37 3.79 32.12
CA LEU A 94 -25.06 4.42 32.02
C LEU A 94 -23.95 3.63 32.71
N ILE A 95 -24.24 2.90 33.80
CA ILE A 95 -23.25 2.09 34.53
C ILE A 95 -22.72 0.92 33.66
N PRO A 96 -23.55 0.08 33.00
CA PRO A 96 -23.04 -0.94 32.11
C PRO A 96 -22.28 -0.36 30.92
N PHE A 97 -22.72 0.78 30.39
CA PHE A 97 -22.03 1.47 29.30
C PHE A 97 -20.67 1.99 29.75
N GLY A 98 -20.63 2.73 30.88
CA GLY A 98 -19.37 3.21 31.43
C GLY A 98 -18.44 2.07 31.87
N ALA A 99 -19.01 0.94 32.32
CA ALA A 99 -18.22 -0.26 32.63
C ALA A 99 -17.63 -0.93 31.39
N VAL A 100 -18.39 -1.00 30.29
CA VAL A 100 -17.89 -1.55 29.01
C VAL A 100 -16.81 -0.64 28.43
N GLU A 101 -17.02 0.67 28.43
CA GLU A 101 -16.00 1.62 28.00
C GLU A 101 -14.76 1.61 28.92
N ALA A 102 -14.96 1.55 30.22
CA ALA A 102 -13.86 1.45 31.18
C ALA A 102 -13.10 0.12 31.04
N ILE A 103 -13.79 -0.99 30.79
CA ILE A 103 -13.15 -2.28 30.51
C ILE A 103 -12.41 -2.22 29.19
N TYR A 104 -12.96 -1.55 28.18
CA TYR A 104 -12.29 -1.35 26.88
C TYR A 104 -11.06 -0.44 27.03
N MET A 105 -11.15 0.64 27.82
CA MET A 105 -10.02 1.55 28.07
C MET A 105 -8.94 0.95 28.99
N VAL A 106 -9.34 0.17 30.00
CA VAL A 106 -8.41 -0.41 30.99
C VAL A 106 -7.95 -1.82 30.55
N GLY A 107 -8.75 -2.48 29.74
CA GLY A 107 -8.44 -3.80 29.22
C GLY A 107 -7.87 -3.81 27.79
N ALA A 108 -7.71 -2.63 27.19
CA ALA A 108 -6.84 -2.53 26.03
C ALA A 108 -5.42 -2.86 26.54
N PRO A 109 -4.83 -4.00 26.18
CA PRO A 109 -3.45 -4.26 26.56
C PRO A 109 -2.59 -3.13 25.99
N GLU A 110 -1.61 -2.66 26.76
CA GLU A 110 -0.57 -1.73 26.29
C GLU A 110 0.24 -2.30 25.13
N SER A 111 -0.05 -3.54 24.76
CA SER A 111 0.40 -4.23 23.54
C SER A 111 -0.75 -5.08 23.02
N THR A 112 -1.57 -4.55 22.13
CA THR A 112 -2.44 -5.37 21.29
C THR A 112 -1.57 -6.07 20.24
N GLU A 113 -0.94 -7.17 20.60
CA GLU A 113 -0.55 -8.14 19.59
C GLU A 113 -1.83 -8.50 18.83
N GLY A 114 -1.98 -7.97 17.60
CA GLY A 114 -2.89 -8.48 16.61
C GLY A 114 -4.22 -7.79 16.35
N ILE A 115 -4.41 -6.50 16.73
CA ILE A 115 -5.53 -5.71 16.18
C ILE A 115 -4.97 -4.33 15.79
N GLY A 116 -4.65 -4.16 14.51
CA GLY A 116 -4.03 -3.02 13.87
C GLY A 116 -4.56 -1.64 14.24
N GLY A 117 -4.26 -1.18 15.46
CA GLY A 117 -4.52 0.17 15.91
C GLY A 117 -3.41 1.14 15.46
N ILE A 118 -3.71 2.45 15.47
CA ILE A 118 -2.69 3.48 15.28
C ILE A 118 -1.71 3.41 16.45
N GLY A 119 -0.41 3.24 16.14
CA GLY A 119 0.62 3.01 17.17
C GLY A 119 2.03 3.31 16.69
N ASN A 120 2.98 2.78 17.42
CA ASN A 120 4.38 2.73 17.01
C ASN A 120 4.72 1.27 16.66
N TYR A 121 5.38 1.10 15.54
CA TYR A 121 5.76 -0.20 15.03
C TYR A 121 7.24 -0.21 14.64
N SER A 122 7.89 -1.35 14.86
CA SER A 122 9.17 -1.66 14.26
C SER A 122 8.94 -2.46 12.98
N ILE A 123 9.66 -2.12 11.92
CA ILE A 123 9.63 -2.79 10.63
C ILE A 123 11.00 -3.44 10.43
N SER A 124 11.01 -4.72 10.12
CA SER A 124 12.21 -5.47 9.76
C SER A 124 11.92 -6.39 8.60
N GLY A 125 12.93 -6.74 7.82
CA GLY A 125 12.72 -7.61 6.67
C GLY A 125 13.98 -7.78 5.83
N GLU A 126 13.79 -8.39 4.66
CA GLU A 126 14.84 -8.66 3.69
C GLU A 126 14.35 -8.36 2.28
N ILE A 127 15.23 -7.76 1.48
CA ILE A 127 15.04 -7.60 0.03
C ILE A 127 15.76 -8.76 -0.65
N SER A 128 15.06 -9.45 -1.52
CA SER A 128 15.61 -10.51 -2.34
C SER A 128 15.27 -10.30 -3.82
N TYR A 129 15.92 -11.04 -4.70
CA TYR A 129 15.80 -10.89 -6.14
C TYR A 129 15.52 -12.25 -6.78
N GLU A 130 14.58 -12.26 -7.74
CA GLU A 130 14.29 -13.43 -8.55
C GLU A 130 14.47 -13.07 -10.03
N ILE A 131 15.15 -13.93 -10.77
CA ILE A 131 15.46 -13.68 -12.18
C ILE A 131 14.17 -13.78 -12.99
N LEU A 132 13.81 -12.67 -13.63
CA LEU A 132 12.71 -12.59 -14.60
C LEU A 132 13.17 -12.97 -16.02
N GLY A 133 14.40 -12.60 -16.35
CA GLY A 133 15.01 -12.96 -17.63
C GLY A 133 16.46 -12.50 -17.74
N ASN A 134 17.25 -13.22 -18.52
CA ASN A 134 18.63 -12.87 -18.84
C ASN A 134 19.02 -13.44 -20.21
N ASN A 135 19.72 -12.66 -20.98
CA ASN A 135 20.31 -13.09 -22.26
C ASN A 135 21.34 -12.05 -22.71
N THR A 136 21.94 -12.30 -23.84
CA THR A 136 22.78 -11.36 -24.58
C THR A 136 22.19 -11.14 -25.96
N GLU A 137 22.02 -9.88 -26.35
CA GLU A 137 21.45 -9.50 -27.64
C GLU A 137 22.37 -8.47 -28.33
N TYR A 138 22.53 -8.59 -29.63
CA TYR A 138 23.21 -7.57 -30.43
C TYR A 138 22.18 -6.54 -30.92
N VAL A 139 22.43 -5.27 -30.62
CA VAL A 139 21.57 -4.16 -31.02
C VAL A 139 22.32 -3.27 -31.97
N ASN A 140 21.80 -3.12 -33.22
CA ASN A 140 22.44 -2.26 -34.20
C ASN A 140 22.35 -0.78 -33.81
N ASP A 141 23.30 0.03 -34.31
CA ASP A 141 23.29 1.47 -34.13
C ASP A 141 21.96 2.11 -34.54
N GLY A 142 21.42 2.94 -33.65
CA GLY A 142 20.14 3.64 -33.76
C GLY A 142 18.90 2.72 -33.64
N GLU A 143 19.06 1.42 -33.38
CA GLU A 143 17.94 0.49 -33.22
C GLU A 143 17.53 0.34 -31.74
N THR A 144 16.28 -0.07 -31.57
CA THR A 144 15.73 -0.46 -30.26
C THR A 144 15.18 -1.88 -30.35
N ILE A 145 15.64 -2.77 -29.47
CA ILE A 145 15.03 -4.08 -29.30
C ILE A 145 14.01 -4.04 -28.17
N ILE A 146 12.96 -4.86 -28.32
CA ILE A 146 11.88 -4.95 -27.33
C ILE A 146 11.78 -6.41 -26.86
N LEU A 147 11.84 -6.60 -25.56
CA LEU A 147 11.83 -7.90 -24.91
C LEU A 147 10.63 -8.00 -23.97
N ASP A 148 9.75 -8.95 -24.25
CA ASP A 148 8.59 -9.23 -23.42
C ASP A 148 8.91 -10.34 -22.41
N LEU A 149 8.76 -10.01 -21.15
CA LEU A 149 9.02 -10.87 -20.00
C LEU A 149 7.73 -11.07 -19.19
N ASN A 150 7.67 -12.14 -18.40
CA ASN A 150 6.47 -12.39 -17.58
C ASN A 150 6.83 -13.18 -16.34
N THR A 151 6.30 -12.74 -15.17
CA THR A 151 6.53 -13.40 -13.87
C THR A 151 5.99 -14.84 -13.81
N ASN A 152 5.10 -15.24 -14.73
CA ASN A 152 4.65 -16.63 -14.84
C ASN A 152 5.78 -17.59 -15.24
N ASN A 153 6.87 -17.08 -15.78
CA ASN A 153 8.02 -17.86 -16.21
C ASN A 153 9.12 -17.97 -15.14
N ILE A 154 8.97 -17.29 -14.01
CA ILE A 154 9.95 -17.33 -12.92
C ILE A 154 9.90 -18.69 -12.23
N GLU A 155 11.08 -19.29 -12.03
CA GLU A 155 11.28 -20.42 -11.13
C GLU A 155 11.52 -19.90 -9.73
N TRP A 156 10.42 -19.63 -9.02
CA TRP A 156 10.47 -19.00 -7.70
C TRP A 156 11.20 -19.86 -6.67
N THR A 157 12.17 -19.28 -5.97
CA THR A 157 12.93 -19.98 -4.94
C THR A 157 12.19 -20.03 -3.59
N GLY A 158 11.26 -19.09 -3.34
CA GLY A 158 10.48 -18.97 -2.12
C GLY A 158 8.97 -18.96 -2.31
N GLU A 159 8.22 -18.77 -1.22
CA GLU A 159 6.76 -18.61 -1.24
C GLU A 159 6.33 -17.14 -1.34
N ASN A 160 7.24 -16.21 -1.00
CA ASN A 160 6.99 -14.77 -1.09
C ASN A 160 6.73 -14.35 -2.54
N ARG A 161 5.68 -13.54 -2.73
CA ARG A 161 5.24 -12.98 -4.01
C ARG A 161 5.01 -11.48 -3.93
N ASN A 162 5.49 -10.84 -2.86
CA ASN A 162 5.41 -9.40 -2.74
C ASN A 162 6.49 -8.75 -3.61
N VAL A 163 6.17 -8.63 -4.90
CA VAL A 163 7.03 -7.99 -5.91
C VAL A 163 6.84 -6.49 -5.82
N VAL A 164 7.82 -5.79 -5.30
CA VAL A 164 7.78 -4.35 -4.99
C VAL A 164 8.64 -3.50 -5.92
N GLY A 165 9.27 -4.11 -6.91
CA GLY A 165 10.12 -3.41 -7.87
C GLY A 165 10.65 -4.34 -8.94
N VAL A 166 11.37 -3.75 -9.88
CA VAL A 166 12.13 -4.44 -10.91
C VAL A 166 13.49 -3.76 -11.09
N ARG A 167 14.52 -4.57 -11.22
CA ARG A 167 15.89 -4.15 -11.48
C ARG A 167 16.34 -4.72 -12.82
N VAL A 168 16.93 -3.88 -13.65
CA VAL A 168 17.60 -4.29 -14.89
C VAL A 168 19.06 -3.90 -14.80
N VAL A 169 19.95 -4.83 -15.05
CA VAL A 169 21.38 -4.57 -15.20
C VAL A 169 21.73 -4.81 -16.65
N LEU A 170 22.23 -3.78 -17.33
CA LEU A 170 22.76 -3.86 -18.69
C LEU A 170 24.28 -3.83 -18.63
N THR A 171 24.91 -4.79 -19.25
CA THR A 171 26.37 -4.90 -19.35
C THR A 171 26.75 -4.97 -20.83
N TYR A 172 27.71 -4.17 -21.23
CA TYR A 172 28.11 -4.05 -22.62
C TYR A 172 29.61 -3.76 -22.70
N SER A 173 30.19 -3.98 -23.88
CA SER A 173 31.63 -3.76 -24.12
C SER A 173 31.82 -3.26 -25.53
N GLU A 174 32.73 -2.33 -25.67
CA GLU A 174 33.13 -1.73 -26.93
C GLU A 174 33.61 -2.76 -27.96
N ASP A 175 33.02 -2.76 -29.13
CA ASP A 175 33.37 -3.66 -30.24
C ASP A 175 33.85 -2.92 -31.50
N GLU A 176 34.00 -1.58 -31.45
CA GLU A 176 34.47 -0.77 -32.57
C GLU A 176 35.79 -1.32 -33.13
N THR A 177 35.82 -1.42 -34.41
CA THR A 177 37.03 -1.82 -35.16
C THR A 177 37.66 -0.64 -35.88
N SER A 178 38.97 -0.49 -35.78
CA SER A 178 39.72 0.54 -36.46
C SER A 178 40.70 -0.07 -37.49
N ASN A 179 40.75 0.52 -38.71
CA ASN A 179 41.57 0.00 -39.81
C ASN A 179 42.17 1.14 -40.63
N GLY A 180 43.44 1.02 -40.99
CA GLY A 180 44.12 1.98 -41.83
C GLY A 180 45.49 2.42 -41.33
N VAL A 181 46.28 3.07 -42.20
CA VAL A 181 47.65 3.52 -41.85
C VAL A 181 47.68 4.65 -40.81
N GLY A 182 46.61 5.39 -40.70
CA GLY A 182 46.46 6.48 -39.73
C GLY A 182 46.21 5.97 -38.31
N CYS A 183 45.70 4.75 -38.14
CA CYS A 183 45.41 4.17 -36.84
C CYS A 183 46.68 3.89 -36.01
N ALA A 184 47.84 3.87 -36.62
CA ALA A 184 49.11 3.72 -35.91
C ALA A 184 49.55 5.02 -35.11
N ALA A 185 48.89 6.12 -35.36
CA ALA A 185 49.14 7.33 -34.56
C ALA A 185 48.62 7.22 -33.14
N PRO A 186 49.31 7.76 -32.15
CA PRO A 186 48.83 7.69 -30.75
C PRO A 186 47.43 8.25 -30.60
N GLY A 187 46.51 7.46 -30.08
CA GLY A 187 45.11 7.81 -29.87
C GLY A 187 44.19 7.72 -31.08
N ALA A 188 44.74 7.48 -32.30
CA ALA A 188 43.95 7.40 -33.51
C ALA A 188 43.08 6.15 -33.66
N SER A 189 43.34 5.11 -32.85
CA SER A 189 42.56 3.87 -32.80
C SER A 189 41.66 3.78 -31.52
N GLN A 190 41.48 4.90 -30.84
CA GLN A 190 40.59 4.95 -29.69
C GLN A 190 39.13 5.00 -30.17
N PRO A 191 38.26 4.16 -29.66
CA PRO A 191 36.83 4.25 -29.91
C PRO A 191 36.23 5.51 -29.29
N ASP A 192 35.15 6.01 -29.84
CA ASP A 192 34.30 7.00 -29.20
C ASP A 192 33.25 6.24 -28.33
N PRO A 193 32.77 6.78 -27.21
CA PRO A 193 31.86 6.09 -26.33
C PRO A 193 30.46 5.94 -26.92
N ASP A 194 29.91 4.76 -26.86
CA ASP A 194 28.51 4.50 -27.21
C ASP A 194 27.58 4.77 -26.06
N THR A 195 26.34 5.11 -26.39
CA THR A 195 25.27 5.29 -25.41
C THR A 195 24.29 4.14 -25.48
N ILE A 196 24.14 3.45 -24.36
CA ILE A 196 23.18 2.34 -24.21
C ILE A 196 22.08 2.81 -23.24
N THR A 197 20.83 2.77 -23.72
CA THR A 197 19.65 3.16 -22.94
C THR A 197 18.74 1.97 -22.67
N GLY A 198 18.47 1.71 -21.41
CA GLY A 198 17.50 0.72 -20.97
C GLY A 198 16.22 1.39 -20.49
N THR A 199 15.07 0.87 -20.92
CA THR A 199 13.76 1.27 -20.40
C THR A 199 12.97 0.04 -19.99
N ILE A 200 12.58 -0.06 -18.73
CA ILE A 200 11.71 -1.12 -18.23
C ILE A 200 10.31 -0.57 -17.93
N THR A 201 9.28 -1.29 -18.35
CA THR A 201 7.87 -0.93 -18.12
C THR A 201 7.10 -2.10 -17.56
N HIS A 202 6.28 -1.84 -16.52
CA HIS A 202 5.31 -2.76 -15.95
C HIS A 202 4.05 -1.99 -15.53
N GLY A 203 2.93 -2.23 -16.22
CA GLY A 203 1.70 -1.48 -15.97
C GLY A 203 1.91 0.04 -16.12
N ASP A 204 1.66 0.78 -15.06
CA ASP A 204 1.88 2.23 -15.00
C ASP A 204 3.29 2.62 -14.52
N PHE A 205 4.10 1.65 -14.11
CA PHE A 205 5.46 1.87 -13.65
C PHE A 205 6.46 1.79 -14.80
N ASN A 206 7.36 2.74 -14.87
CA ASN A 206 8.43 2.74 -15.85
C ASN A 206 9.69 3.42 -15.29
N GLY A 207 10.83 3.01 -15.83
CA GLY A 207 12.12 3.63 -15.54
C GLY A 207 13.03 3.56 -16.74
N THR A 208 13.84 4.60 -16.93
CA THR A 208 14.79 4.70 -18.03
C THR A 208 16.09 5.24 -17.48
N GLU A 209 17.19 4.57 -17.81
CA GLU A 209 18.55 5.01 -17.51
C GLU A 209 19.44 4.76 -18.72
N SER A 210 20.46 5.59 -18.87
CA SER A 210 21.46 5.47 -19.92
C SER A 210 22.84 5.37 -19.32
N GLY A 211 23.68 4.58 -19.94
CA GLY A 211 25.10 4.45 -19.61
C GLY A 211 25.97 4.52 -20.87
N GLU A 212 27.24 4.86 -20.68
CA GLU A 212 28.21 4.94 -21.76
C GLU A 212 29.28 3.87 -21.57
N ASN A 213 29.72 3.22 -22.65
CA ASN A 213 30.98 2.52 -22.61
C ASN A 213 32.14 3.56 -22.71
N GLN A 214 33.16 3.40 -21.93
CA GLN A 214 34.30 4.32 -21.95
C GLN A 214 35.55 3.61 -22.47
N GLY A 215 35.64 3.49 -23.77
CA GLY A 215 36.79 2.88 -24.42
C GLY A 215 36.91 1.36 -24.19
N GLN A 216 38.13 0.84 -24.20
CA GLN A 216 38.35 -0.62 -24.10
C GLN A 216 38.01 -1.17 -22.73
N GLY A 217 36.87 -1.78 -22.59
CA GLY A 217 36.44 -2.45 -21.36
C GLY A 217 34.94 -2.67 -21.29
N SER A 218 34.51 -3.45 -20.31
CA SER A 218 33.10 -3.68 -20.03
C SER A 218 32.57 -2.56 -19.15
N ALA A 219 31.43 -2.02 -19.47
CA ALA A 219 30.68 -1.07 -18.68
C ALA A 219 29.31 -1.67 -18.29
N SER A 220 28.69 -1.11 -17.29
CA SER A 220 27.34 -1.52 -16.89
C SER A 220 26.60 -0.35 -16.24
N HIS A 221 25.28 -0.34 -16.38
CA HIS A 221 24.40 0.52 -15.63
C HIS A 221 23.15 -0.23 -15.19
N GLU A 222 22.42 0.35 -14.24
CA GLU A 222 21.24 -0.24 -13.61
C GLU A 222 20.03 0.65 -13.83
N VAL A 223 18.89 0.05 -14.19
CA VAL A 223 17.57 0.68 -14.15
C VAL A 223 16.80 0.04 -13.01
N LEU A 224 16.45 0.82 -12.00
CA LEU A 224 15.67 0.37 -10.85
C LEU A 224 14.34 1.12 -10.78
N VAL A 225 13.26 0.37 -10.71
CA VAL A 225 11.90 0.91 -10.50
C VAL A 225 11.29 0.23 -9.29
N GLU A 226 10.90 1.01 -8.31
CA GLU A 226 10.27 0.55 -7.08
C GLU A 226 8.90 1.20 -6.91
N TRP A 227 7.92 0.46 -6.40
CA TRP A 227 6.55 0.92 -6.16
C TRP A 227 6.06 0.67 -4.75
N TYR A 228 6.96 0.57 -3.79
CA TYR A 228 6.69 0.54 -2.35
C TYR A 228 7.33 1.74 -1.66
N ASN A 229 6.97 1.98 -0.42
CA ASN A 229 7.57 3.04 0.37
C ASN A 229 8.93 2.60 0.96
N SER A 230 9.97 2.67 0.13
CA SER A 230 11.34 2.31 0.54
C SER A 230 11.85 3.14 1.71
N SER A 231 11.44 4.41 1.82
CA SER A 231 11.80 5.28 2.95
C SER A 231 11.23 4.78 4.27
N LEU A 232 9.98 4.29 4.27
CA LEU A 232 9.35 3.70 5.45
C LEU A 232 10.08 2.42 5.87
N TYR A 233 10.36 1.54 4.92
CA TYR A 233 11.11 0.30 5.15
C TYR A 233 12.51 0.57 5.73
N LEU A 234 13.26 1.48 5.09
CA LEU A 234 14.63 1.82 5.51
C LEU A 234 14.69 2.52 6.87
N SER A 235 13.62 3.22 7.28
CA SER A 235 13.55 3.83 8.62
C SER A 235 13.50 2.78 9.73
N GLY A 236 12.99 1.59 9.43
CA GLY A 236 12.80 0.49 10.38
C GLY A 236 11.73 0.75 11.43
N ASN A 237 11.03 1.88 11.36
CA ASN A 237 10.02 2.28 12.35
C ASN A 237 8.89 3.08 11.70
N ALA A 238 7.67 2.86 12.19
CA ALA A 238 6.50 3.65 11.85
C ALA A 238 5.85 4.19 13.11
N SER A 239 5.45 5.46 13.10
CA SER A 239 4.76 6.11 14.22
C SER A 239 3.48 6.78 13.73
N GLY A 240 2.39 6.60 14.48
CA GLY A 240 1.10 7.19 14.14
C GLY A 240 0.42 6.54 12.94
N MET A 241 0.81 5.32 12.60
CA MET A 241 0.22 4.49 11.54
C MET A 241 -0.42 3.25 12.16
N SER A 242 -1.40 2.68 11.50
CA SER A 242 -1.90 1.33 11.78
C SER A 242 -1.06 0.29 11.02
N GLU A 243 -1.12 -0.97 11.47
CA GLU A 243 -0.47 -2.07 10.78
C GLU A 243 -0.95 -2.18 9.31
N ALA A 244 -2.26 -2.04 9.07
CA ALA A 244 -2.84 -2.06 7.73
C ALA A 244 -2.37 -0.90 6.83
N GLU A 245 -2.10 0.28 7.40
CA GLU A 245 -1.49 1.39 6.65
C GLU A 245 -0.05 1.08 6.30
N ILE A 246 0.72 0.49 7.22
CA ILE A 246 2.10 0.06 6.96
C ILE A 246 2.12 -1.03 5.91
N GLU A 247 1.24 -2.03 6.00
CA GLU A 247 1.09 -3.08 4.98
C GLU A 247 0.79 -2.49 3.61
N SER A 248 -0.12 -1.50 3.52
CA SER A 248 -0.46 -0.88 2.23
C SER A 248 0.68 -0.07 1.60
N GLU A 249 1.68 0.33 2.38
CA GLU A 249 2.88 1.02 1.92
C GLU A 249 4.02 0.07 1.51
N LEU A 250 3.99 -1.17 2.01
CA LEU A 250 5.06 -2.16 1.82
C LEU A 250 4.64 -3.35 0.95
N ASP A 251 3.35 -3.63 0.84
CA ASP A 251 2.83 -4.74 0.05
C ASP A 251 2.26 -4.25 -1.28
N ALA A 252 2.80 -4.77 -2.38
CA ALA A 252 2.32 -4.46 -3.72
C ALA A 252 0.98 -5.13 -4.07
N MET A 253 0.38 -5.92 -3.16
CA MET A 253 -0.93 -6.59 -3.36
C MET A 253 -1.02 -7.37 -4.69
N GLY A 254 0.13 -7.85 -5.19
CA GLY A 254 0.24 -8.56 -6.46
C GLY A 254 0.36 -7.67 -7.70
N GLU A 255 0.43 -6.36 -7.57
CA GLU A 255 0.61 -5.42 -8.69
C GLU A 255 1.88 -5.69 -9.50
N GLY A 256 2.94 -6.20 -8.86
CA GLY A 256 4.19 -6.57 -9.53
C GLY A 256 4.16 -7.91 -10.26
N LEU A 257 3.02 -8.60 -10.32
CA LEU A 257 2.91 -9.85 -11.07
C LEU A 257 2.37 -9.58 -12.48
N GLY A 258 2.93 -10.27 -13.50
CA GLY A 258 2.44 -10.17 -14.87
C GLY A 258 3.52 -9.88 -15.90
N ALA A 259 3.16 -9.08 -16.90
CA ALA A 259 4.01 -8.78 -18.06
C ALA A 259 4.90 -7.57 -17.81
N TYR A 260 6.13 -7.67 -18.27
CA TYR A 260 7.14 -6.62 -18.29
C TYR A 260 7.66 -6.45 -19.71
N THR A 261 7.99 -5.24 -20.09
CA THR A 261 8.62 -4.93 -21.36
C THR A 261 9.94 -4.21 -21.10
N LEU A 262 11.04 -4.80 -21.57
CA LEU A 262 12.36 -4.17 -21.58
C LEU A 262 12.67 -3.70 -22.99
N GLU A 263 12.97 -2.41 -23.13
CA GLU A 263 13.48 -1.80 -24.35
C GLU A 263 14.96 -1.47 -24.15
N ILE A 264 15.79 -1.89 -25.12
CA ILE A 264 17.22 -1.57 -25.14
C ILE A 264 17.51 -0.85 -26.44
N ASN A 265 18.00 0.37 -26.33
CA ASN A 265 18.44 1.20 -27.46
C ASN A 265 19.95 1.38 -27.39
N VAL A 266 20.59 1.34 -28.54
CA VAL A 266 22.03 1.61 -28.72
C VAL A 266 22.20 2.77 -29.70
N GLU A 267 22.99 3.77 -29.29
CA GLU A 267 23.50 4.84 -30.14
C GLU A 267 25.02 4.70 -30.19
N ALA A 268 25.51 4.09 -31.26
CA ALA A 268 26.93 3.83 -31.46
C ALA A 268 27.64 5.02 -32.11
N GLU A 269 28.78 5.41 -31.56
CA GLU A 269 29.59 6.51 -32.09
C GLU A 269 30.97 6.02 -32.53
N SER A 270 31.19 6.04 -33.84
CA SER A 270 32.52 5.69 -34.41
C SER A 270 33.55 6.74 -34.15
N GLY A 271 34.72 6.33 -33.68
CA GLY A 271 35.89 7.22 -33.54
C GLY A 271 36.30 7.92 -34.84
N ASN A 272 36.87 9.09 -34.73
CA ASN A 272 37.21 9.95 -35.88
C ASN A 272 38.67 10.38 -35.85
N ALA A 273 39.52 9.71 -36.65
CA ALA A 273 40.92 10.09 -36.79
C ALA A 273 41.36 10.12 -38.25
N PRO A 274 42.24 11.08 -38.68
CA PRO A 274 42.70 11.17 -40.07
C PRO A 274 43.38 9.92 -40.57
N ALA A 275 42.89 9.36 -41.67
CA ALA A 275 43.39 8.16 -42.30
C ALA A 275 43.30 6.88 -41.45
N CYS A 276 42.53 6.88 -40.39
CA CYS A 276 42.05 5.72 -39.63
C CYS A 276 40.54 5.59 -39.91
N ASN A 277 40.15 4.44 -40.45
CA ASN A 277 38.75 4.15 -40.68
C ASN A 277 38.21 3.38 -39.49
N HIS A 278 37.24 3.94 -38.82
CA HIS A 278 36.53 3.36 -37.69
C HIS A 278 35.22 2.78 -38.20
N THR A 279 34.81 1.68 -37.65
CA THR A 279 33.55 1.01 -37.97
C THR A 279 32.95 0.49 -36.70
N ASP A 280 31.81 1.04 -36.41
CA ASP A 280 30.94 0.66 -35.33
C ASP A 280 29.54 0.47 -35.90
N ASN A 281 28.88 -0.65 -35.60
CA ASN A 281 27.58 -0.99 -36.15
C ASN A 281 26.52 -1.26 -35.04
N GLY A 282 26.89 -1.13 -33.79
CA GLY A 282 26.04 -1.41 -32.61
C GLY A 282 26.79 -2.21 -31.56
N GLU A 283 26.10 -2.64 -30.53
CA GLU A 283 26.69 -3.24 -29.36
C GLU A 283 26.07 -4.60 -28.98
N GLU A 284 26.92 -5.51 -28.46
CA GLU A 284 26.45 -6.68 -27.75
C GLU A 284 26.11 -6.33 -26.31
N VAL A 285 24.81 -6.38 -25.96
CA VAL A 285 24.30 -6.02 -24.64
C VAL A 285 23.82 -7.27 -23.90
N GLU A 286 24.49 -7.60 -22.80
CA GLU A 286 24.02 -8.58 -21.85
C GLU A 286 23.02 -7.91 -20.90
N TYR A 287 21.84 -8.47 -20.75
CA TYR A 287 20.85 -7.99 -19.80
C TYR A 287 20.51 -9.03 -18.74
N LEU A 288 20.31 -8.56 -17.50
CA LEU A 288 19.75 -9.30 -16.39
C LEU A 288 18.58 -8.51 -15.83
N VAL A 289 17.39 -9.09 -15.89
CA VAL A 289 16.17 -8.52 -15.32
C VAL A 289 15.78 -9.35 -14.10
N GLU A 290 15.58 -8.68 -12.97
CA GLU A 290 15.20 -9.30 -11.72
C GLU A 290 14.01 -8.56 -11.13
N VAL A 291 13.03 -9.28 -10.60
CA VAL A 291 12.01 -8.68 -9.75
C VAL A 291 12.55 -8.53 -8.35
N VAL A 292 12.19 -7.41 -7.71
CA VAL A 292 12.55 -7.09 -6.33
C VAL A 292 11.45 -7.58 -5.41
N LEU A 293 11.78 -8.44 -4.48
CA LEU A 293 10.88 -8.99 -3.48
C LEU A 293 11.17 -8.37 -2.12
N LEU A 294 10.14 -7.97 -1.43
CA LEU A 294 10.21 -7.53 -0.04
C LEU A 294 9.52 -8.55 0.87
N ASP A 295 10.28 -9.15 1.77
CA ASP A 295 9.75 -9.90 2.92
C ASP A 295 9.87 -9.01 4.14
N TYR A 296 8.79 -8.80 4.88
CA TYR A 296 8.79 -7.90 6.03
C TYR A 296 7.96 -8.42 7.19
N VAL A 297 8.31 -7.95 8.38
CA VAL A 297 7.61 -8.22 9.63
C VAL A 297 7.36 -6.89 10.34
N ILE A 298 6.11 -6.66 10.73
CA ILE A 298 5.69 -5.50 11.52
C ILE A 298 5.51 -5.96 12.96
N THR A 299 6.15 -5.28 13.91
CA THR A 299 6.07 -5.61 15.33
C THR A 299 5.68 -4.37 16.13
N PRO A 300 4.60 -4.39 16.92
CA PRO A 300 4.27 -3.30 17.84
C PRO A 300 5.41 -3.00 18.83
N VAL A 301 5.63 -1.69 19.13
CA VAL A 301 6.70 -1.22 20.04
C VAL A 301 6.11 -0.53 21.26
#